data_32c4dc841d6c95782a6db2954140761a
#
_entry.id   32c4dc841d6c95782a6db2954140761a
#
_cell.length_a   1.000
_cell.length_b   1.000
_cell.length_c   1.000
_cell.angle_alpha   90.00
_cell.angle_beta   90.00
_cell.angle_gamma   90.00
#
_symmetry.space_group_name_H-M   'P 1'
#
loop_
_entity.id
_entity.type
_entity.pdbx_description
1 polymer ?
#
loop_
_entity_poly.entity_id
_entity_poly.type
_entity_poly.pdbx_seq_one_letter_code
_entity_poly.pdbx_strand_id
1 'polypeptide(L)'
;MTEFRYLHGAVYIFENAKARRVKVGMTINNVVDRLGHVNDMWLERKVTCQICGGRLVNIGGHVPQHGGSGRGCPGGNALPLERDTALAEAHLENMTTLLSELSGSEKGSVTRKVRTLAKRIGLYRQYERTAGAWQLSTVFYTARAEQVELLSHKILAERLDEEAPFGEVFCCSVSEATEAVETALSQLGLLDSAKKETHL
;
A
#
# COMPACT_ATOMS: atom_id res chain seq x y z
N MET A 1 28.24 -13.17 -5.14
CA MET A 1 27.20 -12.38 -4.44
C MET A 1 25.77 -12.73 -4.86
N THR A 2 25.54 -13.30 -6.05
CA THR A 2 24.21 -13.64 -6.57
C THR A 2 23.59 -14.86 -5.88
N GLU A 3 24.36 -15.86 -5.52
CA GLU A 3 23.86 -17.11 -4.89
C GLU A 3 23.24 -16.90 -3.50
N PHE A 4 23.76 -15.96 -2.71
CA PHE A 4 23.23 -15.69 -1.37
C PHE A 4 21.79 -15.15 -1.41
N ARG A 5 21.43 -14.40 -2.45
CA ARG A 5 20.11 -13.82 -2.63
C ARG A 5 19.03 -14.86 -2.95
N TYR A 6 19.39 -15.97 -3.60
CA TYR A 6 18.46 -17.05 -3.95
C TYR A 6 18.23 -18.07 -2.84
N LEU A 7 19.18 -18.19 -1.91
CA LEU A 7 19.10 -19.13 -0.79
C LEU A 7 18.42 -18.53 0.44
N HIS A 8 18.37 -17.20 0.53
CA HIS A 8 17.86 -16.46 1.69
C HIS A 8 16.95 -15.34 1.20
N GLY A 9 15.83 -15.15 1.89
CA GLY A 9 14.99 -13.97 1.68
C GLY A 9 15.67 -12.69 2.18
N ALA A 10 15.12 -11.57 1.84
CA ALA A 10 15.53 -10.25 2.30
C ALA A 10 14.40 -9.57 3.08
N VAL A 11 14.71 -9.05 4.27
CA VAL A 11 13.87 -8.07 4.96
C VAL A 11 14.41 -6.69 4.61
N TYR A 12 13.55 -5.83 4.08
CA TYR A 12 13.91 -4.50 3.64
C TYR A 12 13.22 -3.43 4.47
N ILE A 13 13.89 -2.30 4.61
CA ILE A 13 13.36 -1.07 5.18
C ILE A 13 13.38 -0.02 4.08
N PHE A 14 12.20 0.40 3.63
CA PHE A 14 12.03 1.55 2.76
C PHE A 14 11.65 2.76 3.58
N GLU A 15 12.23 3.90 3.28
CA GLU A 15 11.92 5.18 3.89
C GLU A 15 11.15 6.06 2.92
N ASN A 16 10.13 6.72 3.43
CA ASN A 16 9.51 7.87 2.81
C ASN A 16 9.74 9.09 3.70
N ALA A 17 10.84 9.79 3.48
CA ALA A 17 11.24 10.94 4.29
C ALA A 17 10.20 12.07 4.24
N LYS A 18 9.54 12.28 3.09
CA LYS A 18 8.50 13.29 2.91
C LYS A 18 7.28 13.01 3.79
N ALA A 19 6.86 11.75 3.88
CA ALA A 19 5.74 11.34 4.71
C ALA A 19 6.15 11.06 6.17
N ARG A 20 7.44 11.00 6.47
CA ARG A 20 7.98 10.53 7.75
C ARG A 20 7.45 9.14 8.10
N ARG A 21 7.59 8.22 7.15
CA ARG A 21 7.11 6.85 7.25
C ARG A 21 8.18 5.87 6.84
N VAL A 22 8.12 4.70 7.42
CA VAL A 22 8.94 3.56 7.05
C VAL A 22 8.04 2.40 6.66
N LYS A 23 8.46 1.63 5.66
CA LYS A 23 7.86 0.35 5.33
C LYS A 23 8.86 -0.75 5.64
N VAL A 24 8.47 -1.71 6.48
CA VAL A 24 9.22 -2.95 6.71
C VAL A 24 8.51 -4.07 5.95
N GLY A 25 9.23 -4.80 5.14
CA GLY A 25 8.67 -5.89 4.37
C GLY A 25 9.73 -6.92 3.97
N MET A 26 9.29 -8.04 3.41
CA MET A 26 10.19 -9.08 2.92
C MET A 26 10.03 -9.35 1.43
N THR A 27 11.06 -9.92 0.84
CA THR A 27 11.00 -10.46 -0.53
C THR A 27 11.99 -11.62 -0.68
N ILE A 28 11.63 -12.59 -1.51
CA ILE A 28 12.55 -13.62 -2.02
C ILE A 28 13.15 -13.22 -3.38
N ASN A 29 12.68 -12.11 -3.96
CA ASN A 29 13.11 -11.57 -5.24
C ASN A 29 14.05 -10.37 -5.02
N ASN A 30 14.35 -9.65 -6.10
CA ASN A 30 15.18 -8.46 -6.02
C ASN A 30 14.48 -7.34 -5.22
N VAL A 31 15.19 -6.76 -4.25
CA VAL A 31 14.68 -5.67 -3.40
C VAL A 31 14.45 -4.39 -4.22
N VAL A 32 15.27 -4.13 -5.26
CA VAL A 32 15.10 -2.96 -6.14
C VAL A 32 13.81 -3.07 -6.96
N ASP A 33 13.48 -4.27 -7.46
CA ASP A 33 12.20 -4.50 -8.16
C ASP A 33 11.02 -4.29 -7.20
N ARG A 34 11.18 -4.71 -5.93
CA ARG A 34 10.15 -4.50 -4.91
C ARG A 34 9.96 -3.02 -4.60
N LEU A 35 11.05 -2.24 -4.53
CA LEU A 35 10.99 -0.79 -4.37
C LEU A 35 10.26 -0.13 -5.55
N GLY A 36 10.55 -0.56 -6.78
CA GLY A 36 9.82 -0.14 -7.97
C GLY A 36 8.32 -0.40 -7.85
N HIS A 37 7.93 -1.59 -7.42
CA HIS A 37 6.51 -1.93 -7.20
C HIS A 37 5.84 -1.08 -6.12
N VAL A 38 6.55 -0.70 -5.06
CA VAL A 38 6.00 0.16 -4.00
C VAL A 38 5.85 1.60 -4.49
N ASN A 39 6.79 2.10 -5.28
CA ASN A 39 6.71 3.42 -5.88
C ASN A 39 5.70 3.48 -7.03
N ASP A 40 5.50 2.37 -7.73
CA ASP A 40 4.63 2.24 -8.90
C ASP A 40 3.40 1.36 -8.59
N MET A 41 2.63 1.73 -7.55
CA MET A 41 1.44 0.93 -7.13
C MET A 41 0.44 0.66 -8.25
N TRP A 42 0.41 1.48 -9.28
CA TRP A 42 -0.45 1.30 -10.45
C TRP A 42 0.03 0.20 -11.42
N LEU A 43 1.24 -0.34 -11.22
CA LEU A 43 1.69 -1.59 -11.86
C LEU A 43 1.08 -2.84 -11.18
N GLU A 44 0.38 -2.67 -10.06
CA GLU A 44 -0.29 -3.78 -9.41
C GLU A 44 -1.23 -4.53 -10.37
N ARG A 45 -1.28 -5.85 -10.19
CA ARG A 45 -2.15 -6.74 -10.97
C ARG A 45 -3.64 -6.38 -10.83
N LYS A 46 -4.03 -5.72 -9.73
CA LYS A 46 -5.40 -5.29 -9.46
C LYS A 46 -5.44 -3.82 -9.09
N VAL A 47 -6.36 -3.11 -9.69
CA VAL A 47 -6.63 -1.68 -9.49
C VAL A 47 -8.06 -1.44 -9.03
N THR A 48 -8.32 -0.29 -8.43
CA THR A 48 -9.62 0.05 -7.85
C THR A 48 -10.40 0.98 -8.78
N CYS A 49 -11.64 0.59 -9.09
CA CYS A 49 -12.55 1.46 -9.85
C CYS A 49 -12.93 2.69 -9.02
N GLN A 50 -12.82 3.87 -9.61
CA GLN A 50 -13.17 5.15 -8.99
C GLN A 50 -14.65 5.27 -8.57
N ILE A 51 -15.54 4.60 -9.28
CA ILE A 51 -16.99 4.69 -9.06
C ILE A 51 -17.50 3.63 -8.08
N CYS A 52 -17.36 2.34 -8.43
CA CYS A 52 -17.90 1.27 -7.59
C CYS A 52 -16.94 0.77 -6.50
N GLY A 53 -15.65 1.11 -6.59
CA GLY A 53 -14.63 0.66 -5.67
C GLY A 53 -14.26 -0.81 -5.80
N GLY A 54 -14.72 -1.50 -6.84
CA GLY A 54 -14.34 -2.88 -7.13
C GLY A 54 -12.86 -2.98 -7.48
N ARG A 55 -12.18 -4.01 -6.93
CA ARG A 55 -10.80 -4.34 -7.30
C ARG A 55 -10.81 -5.25 -8.52
N LEU A 56 -10.25 -4.76 -9.62
CA LEU A 56 -10.29 -5.36 -10.94
C LEU A 56 -8.87 -5.57 -11.49
N VAL A 57 -8.73 -6.48 -12.46
CA VAL A 57 -7.44 -6.69 -13.11
C VAL A 57 -7.03 -5.41 -13.85
N ASN A 58 -5.78 -5.00 -13.66
CA ASN A 58 -5.21 -3.86 -14.37
C ASN A 58 -4.98 -4.20 -15.85
N ILE A 59 -5.53 -3.41 -16.76
CA ILE A 59 -5.32 -3.57 -18.20
C ILE A 59 -4.72 -2.28 -18.76
N GLY A 60 -3.42 -2.30 -19.02
CA GLY A 60 -2.72 -1.14 -19.57
C GLY A 60 -2.79 0.13 -18.72
N GLY A 61 -2.86 -0.02 -17.40
CA GLY A 61 -2.97 1.11 -16.48
C GLY A 61 -4.40 1.66 -16.29
N HIS A 62 -5.41 0.94 -16.78
CA HIS A 62 -6.82 1.35 -16.72
C HIS A 62 -7.69 0.28 -16.05
N VAL A 63 -8.82 0.71 -15.53
CA VAL A 63 -9.88 -0.17 -15.05
C VAL A 63 -10.59 -0.80 -16.26
N PRO A 64 -10.72 -2.13 -16.35
CA PRO A 64 -11.45 -2.75 -17.46
C PRO A 64 -12.93 -2.39 -17.40
N GLN A 65 -13.63 -2.55 -18.54
CA GLN A 65 -15.10 -2.51 -18.55
C GLN A 65 -15.65 -3.60 -17.63
N HIS A 66 -16.59 -3.22 -16.78
CA HIS A 66 -17.19 -4.10 -15.79
C HIS A 66 -18.60 -3.61 -15.41
N GLY A 67 -19.34 -4.43 -14.68
CA GLY A 67 -20.72 -4.17 -14.28
C GLY A 67 -21.69 -5.09 -14.98
N GLY A 68 -22.89 -5.24 -14.40
CA GLY A 68 -23.92 -6.17 -14.88
C GLY A 68 -24.57 -5.76 -16.20
N SER A 69 -25.41 -6.64 -16.71
CA SER A 69 -26.12 -6.53 -18.00
C SER A 69 -26.81 -5.18 -18.21
N GLY A 70 -26.38 -4.44 -19.19
CA GLY A 70 -27.11 -3.31 -19.77
C GLY A 70 -26.37 -1.99 -19.84
N ARG A 71 -25.69 -1.51 -18.81
CA ARG A 71 -25.06 -0.17 -18.83
C ARG A 71 -23.61 -0.11 -18.39
N GLY A 72 -23.01 -1.19 -17.93
CA GLY A 72 -21.65 -1.17 -17.42
C GLY A 72 -21.42 -0.17 -16.25
N CYS A 73 -20.29 -0.26 -15.58
CA CYS A 73 -19.93 0.74 -14.59
C CYS A 73 -19.34 1.99 -15.27
N PRO A 74 -19.77 3.22 -14.92
CA PRO A 74 -19.19 4.45 -15.50
C PRO A 74 -17.69 4.61 -15.26
N GLY A 75 -17.12 3.89 -14.30
CA GLY A 75 -15.68 3.85 -14.05
C GLY A 75 -14.90 2.85 -14.93
N GLY A 76 -15.57 2.16 -15.86
CA GLY A 76 -14.89 1.32 -16.86
C GLY A 76 -14.08 2.17 -17.83
N ASN A 77 -12.90 1.69 -18.22
CA ASN A 77 -11.89 2.37 -19.04
C ASN A 77 -11.31 3.68 -18.45
N ALA A 78 -11.71 4.05 -17.23
CA ALA A 78 -11.13 5.19 -16.54
C ALA A 78 -9.77 4.83 -15.91
N LEU A 79 -8.98 5.83 -15.59
CA LEU A 79 -7.83 5.66 -14.71
C LEU A 79 -8.28 5.08 -13.37
N PRO A 80 -7.49 4.20 -12.75
CA PRO A 80 -7.83 3.66 -11.44
C PRO A 80 -7.69 4.73 -10.35
N LEU A 81 -8.38 4.50 -9.23
CA LEU A 81 -8.36 5.39 -8.07
C LEU A 81 -6.93 5.62 -7.52
N GLU A 82 -6.05 4.66 -7.70
CA GLU A 82 -4.63 4.72 -7.34
C GLU A 82 -3.83 5.75 -8.17
N ARG A 83 -4.34 6.13 -9.34
CA ARG A 83 -3.68 7.07 -10.26
C ARG A 83 -4.32 8.44 -10.32
N ASP A 84 -5.63 8.47 -10.16
CA ASP A 84 -6.42 9.69 -10.30
C ASP A 84 -7.69 9.58 -9.47
N THR A 85 -8.07 10.64 -8.77
CA THR A 85 -9.27 10.70 -7.93
C THR A 85 -10.37 11.57 -8.53
N ALA A 86 -10.14 12.24 -9.66
CA ALA A 86 -11.04 13.26 -10.21
C ALA A 86 -12.46 12.71 -10.49
N LEU A 87 -12.56 11.53 -11.11
CA LEU A 87 -13.85 10.91 -11.38
C LEU A 87 -14.59 10.50 -10.10
N ALA A 88 -13.84 10.01 -9.10
CA ALA A 88 -14.40 9.65 -7.80
C ALA A 88 -14.91 10.89 -7.05
N GLU A 89 -14.20 12.00 -7.14
CA GLU A 89 -14.58 13.27 -6.52
C GLU A 89 -15.84 13.85 -7.15
N ALA A 90 -15.91 13.89 -8.48
CA ALA A 90 -17.13 14.31 -9.18
C ALA A 90 -18.32 13.41 -8.84
N HIS A 91 -18.11 12.09 -8.72
CA HIS A 91 -19.14 11.17 -8.30
C HIS A 91 -19.59 11.39 -6.85
N LEU A 92 -18.64 11.68 -5.95
CA LEU A 92 -18.92 12.01 -4.55
C LEU A 92 -19.76 13.28 -4.44
N GLU A 93 -19.44 14.32 -5.18
CA GLU A 93 -20.19 15.58 -5.23
C GLU A 93 -21.64 15.33 -5.70
N ASN A 94 -21.81 14.62 -6.81
CA ASN A 94 -23.13 14.25 -7.31
C ASN A 94 -23.97 13.46 -6.30
N MET A 95 -23.36 12.47 -5.61
CA MET A 95 -24.06 11.71 -4.56
C MET A 95 -24.39 12.58 -3.35
N THR A 96 -23.55 13.54 -3.00
CA THR A 96 -23.77 14.45 -1.87
C THR A 96 -24.94 15.40 -2.17
N THR A 97 -25.03 15.91 -3.40
CA THR A 97 -26.15 16.72 -3.86
C THR A 97 -27.47 15.92 -3.80
N LEU A 98 -27.44 14.68 -4.31
CA LEU A 98 -28.61 13.79 -4.28
C LEU A 98 -29.10 13.50 -2.85
N LEU A 99 -28.21 13.47 -1.85
CA LEU A 99 -28.59 13.24 -0.45
C LEU A 99 -29.57 14.26 0.10
N SER A 100 -29.57 15.50 -0.41
CA SER A 100 -30.50 16.54 0.00
C SER A 100 -31.94 16.25 -0.44
N GLU A 101 -32.11 15.46 -1.49
CA GLU A 101 -33.41 15.13 -2.11
C GLU A 101 -33.99 13.80 -1.62
N LEU A 102 -33.18 12.98 -0.96
CA LEU A 102 -33.55 11.64 -0.51
C LEU A 102 -34.09 11.61 0.92
N SER A 103 -34.96 10.61 1.20
CA SER A 103 -35.50 10.34 2.53
C SER A 103 -35.50 8.85 2.86
N GLY A 104 -35.74 8.49 4.11
CA GLY A 104 -35.92 7.12 4.55
C GLY A 104 -34.70 6.21 4.34
N SER A 105 -34.94 4.97 3.95
CA SER A 105 -33.93 3.92 3.78
C SER A 105 -32.96 4.21 2.64
N GLU A 106 -33.40 4.88 1.58
CA GLU A 106 -32.56 5.26 0.45
C GLU A 106 -31.47 6.25 0.88
N LYS A 107 -31.85 7.26 1.67
CA LYS A 107 -30.91 8.22 2.25
C LYS A 107 -29.82 7.51 3.06
N GLY A 108 -30.18 6.52 3.89
CA GLY A 108 -29.23 5.74 4.68
C GLY A 108 -28.24 4.93 3.82
N SER A 109 -28.73 4.38 2.70
CA SER A 109 -27.86 3.65 1.76
C SER A 109 -26.86 4.56 1.06
N VAL A 110 -27.32 5.70 0.54
CA VAL A 110 -26.47 6.68 -0.16
C VAL A 110 -25.48 7.31 0.82
N THR A 111 -25.88 7.64 2.05
CA THR A 111 -24.98 8.15 3.10
C THR A 111 -23.80 7.21 3.36
N ARG A 112 -24.06 5.90 3.44
CA ARG A 112 -22.96 4.92 3.60
C ARG A 112 -21.99 4.92 2.41
N LYS A 113 -22.51 4.98 1.19
CA LYS A 113 -21.70 5.03 -0.04
C LYS A 113 -20.84 6.29 -0.07
N VAL A 114 -21.42 7.45 0.22
CA VAL A 114 -20.73 8.75 0.31
C VAL A 114 -19.59 8.68 1.32
N ARG A 115 -19.85 8.20 2.55
CA ARG A 115 -18.81 8.06 3.58
C ARG A 115 -17.68 7.12 3.16
N THR A 116 -18.02 5.99 2.57
CA THR A 116 -17.04 5.00 2.10
C THR A 116 -16.18 5.56 0.98
N LEU A 117 -16.77 6.26 0.02
CA LEU A 117 -16.05 6.87 -1.10
C LEU A 117 -15.16 8.01 -0.62
N ALA A 118 -15.67 8.90 0.24
CA ALA A 118 -14.89 10.00 0.82
C ALA A 118 -13.65 9.51 1.58
N LYS A 119 -13.82 8.47 2.44
CA LYS A 119 -12.69 7.84 3.14
C LYS A 119 -11.66 7.29 2.14
N ARG A 120 -12.11 6.62 1.10
CA ARG A 120 -11.25 6.03 0.08
C ARG A 120 -10.47 7.09 -0.71
N ILE A 121 -11.13 8.16 -1.15
CA ILE A 121 -10.48 9.30 -1.82
C ILE A 121 -9.40 9.90 -0.90
N GLY A 122 -9.70 10.09 0.38
CA GLY A 122 -8.74 10.62 1.35
C GLY A 122 -7.47 9.76 1.45
N LEU A 123 -7.63 8.43 1.52
CA LEU A 123 -6.49 7.50 1.56
C LEU A 123 -5.63 7.59 0.29
N TYR A 124 -6.25 7.61 -0.90
CA TYR A 124 -5.50 7.66 -2.15
C TYR A 124 -4.86 9.02 -2.42
N ARG A 125 -5.47 10.11 -2.03
CA ARG A 125 -4.84 11.45 -2.06
C ARG A 125 -3.61 11.53 -1.17
N GLN A 126 -3.64 10.89 -0.01
CA GLN A 126 -2.48 10.80 0.86
C GLN A 126 -1.38 9.95 0.21
N TYR A 127 -1.75 8.84 -0.40
CA TYR A 127 -0.83 7.98 -1.14
C TYR A 127 -0.19 8.71 -2.33
N GLU A 128 -0.97 9.40 -3.15
CA GLU A 128 -0.47 10.18 -4.30
C GLU A 128 0.60 11.19 -3.89
N ARG A 129 0.41 11.86 -2.74
CA ARG A 129 1.41 12.80 -2.20
C ARG A 129 2.73 12.14 -1.80
N THR A 130 2.73 10.85 -1.57
CA THR A 130 3.90 10.06 -1.14
C THR A 130 4.41 9.11 -2.22
N ALA A 131 3.67 8.93 -3.31
CA ALA A 131 4.06 8.07 -4.42
C ALA A 131 5.39 8.52 -5.03
N GLY A 132 6.25 7.57 -5.35
CA GLY A 132 7.59 7.83 -5.88
C GLY A 132 8.59 8.39 -4.87
N ALA A 133 8.21 8.53 -3.61
CA ALA A 133 9.06 9.08 -2.55
C ALA A 133 9.73 8.01 -1.66
N TRP A 134 9.47 6.74 -1.89
CA TRP A 134 10.11 5.65 -1.15
C TRP A 134 11.52 5.41 -1.64
N GLN A 135 12.45 5.25 -0.69
CA GLN A 135 13.86 4.97 -0.95
C GLN A 135 14.27 3.74 -0.14
N LEU A 136 15.19 2.96 -0.70
CA LEU A 136 15.79 1.84 0.02
C LEU A 136 16.76 2.38 1.06
N SER A 137 16.54 2.03 2.31
CA SER A 137 17.41 2.42 3.43
C SER A 137 18.29 1.26 3.89
N THR A 138 17.68 0.13 4.25
CA THR A 138 18.42 -1.01 4.81
C THR A 138 17.84 -2.32 4.30
N VAL A 139 18.72 -3.30 4.09
CA VAL A 139 18.35 -4.69 3.75
C VAL A 139 19.05 -5.65 4.69
N PHE A 140 18.33 -6.64 5.17
CA PHE A 140 18.85 -7.78 5.92
C PHE A 140 18.59 -9.06 5.13
N TYR A 141 19.64 -9.71 4.65
CA TYR A 141 19.54 -11.02 4.00
C TYR A 141 19.60 -12.10 5.09
N THR A 142 18.57 -12.93 5.19
CA THR A 142 18.41 -13.92 6.24
C THR A 142 17.62 -15.14 5.77
N ALA A 143 17.90 -16.29 6.37
CA ALA A 143 17.25 -17.55 5.98
C ALA A 143 15.75 -17.63 6.31
N ARG A 144 15.26 -16.84 7.25
CA ARG A 144 13.87 -16.89 7.75
C ARG A 144 13.20 -15.51 7.65
N ALA A 145 13.35 -14.86 6.49
CA ALA A 145 12.91 -13.48 6.27
C ALA A 145 11.45 -13.23 6.63
N GLU A 146 10.53 -14.15 6.30
CA GLU A 146 9.11 -14.04 6.66
C GLU A 146 8.88 -13.99 8.17
N GLN A 147 9.59 -14.82 8.93
CA GLN A 147 9.46 -14.84 10.39
C GLN A 147 10.06 -13.59 11.02
N VAL A 148 11.18 -13.10 10.48
CA VAL A 148 11.79 -11.84 10.91
C VAL A 148 10.87 -10.66 10.63
N GLU A 149 10.28 -10.57 9.43
CA GLU A 149 9.29 -9.56 9.08
C GLU A 149 8.10 -9.57 10.05
N LEU A 150 7.45 -10.72 10.23
CA LEU A 150 6.28 -10.86 11.10
C LEU A 150 6.59 -10.45 12.56
N LEU A 151 7.78 -10.80 13.06
CA LEU A 151 8.18 -10.43 14.41
C LEU A 151 8.52 -8.94 14.51
N SER A 152 9.17 -8.36 13.48
CA SER A 152 9.41 -6.92 13.40
C SER A 152 8.12 -6.12 13.39
N HIS A 153 7.10 -6.59 12.66
CA HIS A 153 5.78 -5.96 12.66
C HIS A 153 5.11 -6.01 14.03
N LYS A 154 5.27 -7.10 14.79
CA LYS A 154 4.77 -7.18 16.17
C LYS A 154 5.47 -6.19 17.10
N ILE A 155 6.79 -6.04 16.95
CA ILE A 155 7.58 -5.07 17.73
C ILE A 155 7.14 -3.62 17.41
N LEU A 156 6.82 -3.35 16.14
CA LEU A 156 6.39 -2.04 15.66
C LEU A 156 4.87 -1.82 15.71
N ALA A 157 4.09 -2.72 16.29
CA ALA A 157 2.61 -2.71 16.19
C ALA A 157 1.97 -1.38 16.63
N GLU A 158 2.49 -0.75 17.70
CA GLU A 158 2.00 0.55 18.19
C GLU A 158 2.33 1.73 17.26
N ARG A 159 3.19 1.52 16.29
CA ARG A 159 3.61 2.51 15.29
C ARG A 159 2.93 2.30 13.93
N LEU A 160 2.06 1.30 13.80
CA LEU A 160 1.38 1.02 12.53
C LEU A 160 0.58 2.25 12.05
N ASP A 161 0.78 2.61 10.78
CA ASP A 161 -0.02 3.63 10.12
C ASP A 161 -1.31 3.00 9.57
N GLU A 162 -2.38 3.05 10.34
CA GLU A 162 -3.69 2.51 9.94
C GLU A 162 -4.32 3.25 8.75
N GLU A 163 -3.83 4.45 8.43
CA GLU A 163 -4.31 5.26 7.32
C GLU A 163 -3.54 5.00 6.02
N ALA A 164 -2.44 4.24 6.08
CA ALA A 164 -1.70 3.88 4.88
C ALA A 164 -2.58 3.02 3.93
N PRO A 165 -2.52 3.27 2.61
CA PRO A 165 -3.32 2.51 1.63
C PRO A 165 -2.89 1.05 1.51
N PHE A 166 -1.73 0.70 1.99
CA PHE A 166 -1.21 -0.66 2.09
C PHE A 166 -0.63 -0.88 3.50
N GLY A 167 -0.68 -2.12 3.98
CA GLY A 167 -0.14 -2.51 5.28
C GLY A 167 1.38 -2.39 5.37
N GLU A 168 1.92 -2.67 6.55
CA GLU A 168 3.38 -2.71 6.77
C GLU A 168 4.08 -1.34 6.71
N VAL A 169 3.31 -0.26 6.85
CA VAL A 169 3.82 1.11 6.97
C VAL A 169 3.74 1.56 8.41
N PHE A 170 4.81 2.18 8.91
CA PHE A 170 4.95 2.55 10.32
C PHE A 170 5.34 4.01 10.47
N CYS A 171 4.77 4.66 11.50
CA CYS A 171 5.10 6.02 11.94
C CYS A 171 6.32 6.00 12.84
N CYS A 172 7.49 5.64 12.32
CA CYS A 172 8.74 5.57 13.08
C CYS A 172 9.93 6.00 12.20
N SER A 173 11.09 6.17 12.83
CA SER A 173 12.34 6.44 12.12
C SER A 173 12.93 5.15 11.52
N VAL A 174 13.86 5.32 10.58
CA VAL A 174 14.67 4.22 10.03
C VAL A 174 15.44 3.51 11.14
N SER A 175 15.96 4.25 12.13
CA SER A 175 16.69 3.69 13.26
C SER A 175 15.81 2.75 14.09
N GLU A 176 14.59 3.20 14.46
CA GLU A 176 13.63 2.37 15.21
C GLU A 176 13.22 1.13 14.43
N ALA A 177 12.99 1.26 13.12
CA ALA A 177 12.68 0.10 12.27
C ALA A 177 13.86 -0.87 12.16
N THR A 178 15.09 -0.36 12.05
CA THR A 178 16.31 -1.16 12.02
C THR A 178 16.49 -1.93 13.32
N GLU A 179 16.34 -1.27 14.46
CA GLU A 179 16.40 -1.88 15.79
C GLU A 179 15.35 -2.98 15.97
N ALA A 180 14.12 -2.76 15.47
CA ALA A 180 13.07 -3.77 15.51
C ALA A 180 13.43 -5.02 14.70
N VAL A 181 14.02 -4.86 13.50
CA VAL A 181 14.48 -5.99 12.68
C VAL A 181 15.67 -6.71 13.35
N GLU A 182 16.63 -5.99 13.90
CA GLU A 182 17.77 -6.56 14.62
C GLU A 182 17.31 -7.32 15.89
N THR A 183 16.34 -6.77 16.61
CA THR A 183 15.72 -7.45 17.75
C THR A 183 15.02 -8.74 17.32
N ALA A 184 14.28 -8.71 16.23
CA ALA A 184 13.63 -9.90 15.67
C ALA A 184 14.66 -10.96 15.25
N LEU A 185 15.73 -10.56 14.60
CA LEU A 185 16.86 -11.44 14.22
C LEU A 185 17.51 -12.07 15.46
N SER A 186 17.76 -11.27 16.50
CA SER A 186 18.32 -11.75 17.77
C SER A 186 17.42 -12.77 18.45
N GLN A 187 16.13 -12.50 18.56
CA GLN A 187 15.15 -13.42 19.16
C GLN A 187 15.04 -14.75 18.41
N LEU A 188 15.29 -14.73 17.10
CA LEU A 188 15.30 -15.93 16.26
C LEU A 188 16.67 -16.63 16.17
N GLY A 189 17.70 -16.09 16.85
CA GLY A 189 19.06 -16.61 16.79
C GLY A 189 19.72 -16.45 15.42
N LEU A 190 19.33 -15.44 14.65
CA LEU A 190 19.79 -15.21 13.27
C LEU A 190 20.67 -13.98 13.10
N LEU A 191 20.89 -13.18 14.14
CA LEU A 191 21.58 -11.89 14.04
C LEU A 191 23.00 -12.05 13.46
N ASP A 192 23.79 -13.00 13.96
CA ASP A 192 25.16 -13.22 13.53
C ASP A 192 25.29 -13.79 12.11
N SER A 193 24.24 -14.45 11.62
CA SER A 193 24.19 -15.03 10.27
C SER A 193 23.55 -14.12 9.23
N ALA A 194 22.88 -13.06 9.65
CA ALA A 194 22.25 -12.11 8.75
C ALA A 194 23.28 -11.16 8.15
N LYS A 195 23.15 -10.88 6.85
CA LYS A 195 23.97 -9.87 6.18
C LYS A 195 23.17 -8.57 6.08
N LYS A 196 23.65 -7.50 6.71
CA LYS A 196 23.06 -6.16 6.64
C LYS A 196 23.75 -5.34 5.54
N GLU A 197 22.97 -4.66 4.73
CA GLU A 197 23.40 -3.64 3.76
C GLU A 197 22.62 -2.34 4.02
N THR A 198 23.32 -1.22 4.15
CA THR A 198 22.73 0.11 4.35
C THR A 198 22.94 0.93 3.08
N HIS A 199 21.90 1.60 2.63
CA HIS A 199 21.89 2.47 1.46
C HIS A 199 21.60 3.91 1.94
N LEU A 200 22.46 4.83 1.59
CA LEU A 200 22.38 6.27 1.91
C LEU A 200 21.78 7.03 0.74
#